data_4de04476c195d7af8e62a2d772f4820d
#
_entry.id   4de04476c195d7af8e62a2d772f4820d
#
_cell.length_a   1.000
_cell.length_b   1.000
_cell.length_c   1.000
_cell.angle_alpha   90.00
_cell.angle_beta   90.00
_cell.angle_gamma   90.00
#
_symmetry.space_group_name_H-M   'P 1'
#
loop_
_entity.id
_entity.type
_entity.pdbx_description
1 polymer ?
#
loop_
_entity_poly.entity_id
_entity_poly.type
_entity_poly.pdbx_seq_one_letter_code
_entity_poly.pdbx_strand_id
1 'polypeptide(L)' 'TIKKVKILKDGFLFKLNIVQYIIFPFKVFNNENEIRFIKSILSRKGYVK' A
#
# COMPACT_ATOMS: atom_id res chain seq x y z
N THR A 1 -6.90 1.92 12.14
CA THR A 1 -5.51 1.43 12.16
C THR A 1 -5.30 0.36 11.11
N ILE A 2 -4.23 0.50 10.36
CA ILE A 2 -3.89 -0.47 9.31
C ILE A 2 -3.22 -1.68 9.93
N LYS A 3 -3.78 -2.87 9.71
CA LYS A 3 -3.21 -4.09 10.25
C LYS A 3 -2.20 -4.73 9.31
N LYS A 4 -2.40 -4.59 8.02
CA LYS A 4 -1.53 -5.24 7.05
C LYS A 4 -1.60 -4.51 5.72
N VAL A 5 -0.50 -4.53 5.00
CA VAL A 5 -0.44 -3.94 3.66
C VAL A 5 0.15 -4.98 2.72
N LYS A 6 -0.48 -5.12 1.56
CA LYS A 6 0.04 -5.95 0.49
C LYS A 6 0.30 -5.09 -0.74
N ILE A 7 1.39 -5.35 -1.41
CA ILE A 7 1.67 -4.70 -2.69
C ILE A 7 1.16 -5.63 -3.77
N LEU A 8 0.16 -5.14 -4.50
CA LEU A 8 -0.42 -5.89 -5.59
C LEU A 8 0.24 -5.48 -6.90
N LYS A 9 -0.04 -6.24 -7.95
CA LYS A 9 0.48 -5.94 -9.27
C LYS A 9 0.05 -4.55 -9.74
N ASP A 10 -1.18 -4.16 -9.43
CA ASP A 10 -1.77 -2.91 -9.92
C ASP A 10 -2.01 -1.87 -8.83
N GLY A 11 -1.58 -2.13 -7.62
CA GLY A 11 -1.85 -1.17 -6.56
C GLY A 11 -1.44 -1.65 -5.18
N PHE A 12 -1.93 -0.91 -4.17
CA PHE A 12 -1.71 -1.26 -2.77
C PHE A 12 -3.02 -1.73 -2.16
N LEU A 13 -2.93 -2.74 -1.31
CA LEU A 13 -4.07 -3.20 -0.53
C LEU A 13 -3.79 -2.93 0.94
N PHE A 14 -4.59 -2.06 1.56
CA PHE A 14 -4.49 -1.77 2.98
C PHE A 14 -5.61 -2.50 3.72
N LYS A 15 -5.24 -3.45 4.56
CA LYS A 15 -6.21 -4.22 5.32
C LYS A 15 -6.40 -3.58 6.69
N LEU A 16 -7.63 -3.15 6.97
CA LEU A 16 -7.96 -2.48 8.22
C LEU A 16 -8.38 -3.47 9.30
N ASN A 17 -9.16 -4.47 8.90
CA ASN A 17 -9.54 -5.55 9.79
C ASN A 17 -9.95 -6.76 8.95
N ILE A 18 -10.56 -7.76 9.58
CA ILE A 18 -10.88 -9.01 8.91
C ILE A 18 -11.77 -8.81 7.68
N VAL A 19 -12.69 -7.86 7.74
CA VAL A 19 -13.66 -7.65 6.66
C VAL A 19 -13.48 -6.36 5.89
N GLN A 20 -12.68 -5.43 6.39
CA GLN A 20 -12.51 -4.13 5.75
C GLN A 20 -11.12 -3.95 5.17
N TYR A 21 -11.07 -3.50 3.94
CA TYR A 21 -9.80 -3.20 3.28
C TYR A 21 -10.02 -2.10 2.25
N ILE A 22 -8.93 -1.42 1.89
CA ILE A 22 -8.96 -0.34 0.92
C ILE A 22 -7.92 -0.65 -0.14
N ILE A 23 -8.28 -0.51 -1.40
CA ILE A 23 -7.37 -0.71 -2.52
C ILE A 23 -7.07 0.63 -3.16
N PHE A 24 -5.78 0.92 -3.32
CA PHE A 24 -5.31 2.12 -4.03
C PHE A 24 -4.62 1.69 -5.30
N PRO A 25 -5.28 1.82 -6.46
CA PRO A 25 -4.64 1.48 -7.74
C PRO A 25 -3.47 2.40 -8.03
N PHE A 26 -2.42 1.89 -8.67
CA PHE A 26 -1.26 2.72 -8.99
C PHE A 26 -1.62 3.88 -9.90
N LYS A 27 -2.66 3.75 -10.69
CA LYS A 27 -3.07 4.80 -11.62
C LYS A 27 -3.57 6.08 -10.95
N VAL A 28 -3.85 6.04 -9.64
CA VAL A 28 -4.24 7.26 -8.92
C VAL A 28 -3.01 8.10 -8.57
N PHE A 29 -1.82 7.56 -8.75
CA PHE A 29 -0.59 8.29 -8.47
C PHE A 29 -0.10 8.97 -9.74
N ASN A 30 0.49 10.15 -9.59
CA ASN A 30 0.95 10.93 -10.73
C ASN A 30 2.19 10.37 -11.40
N ASN A 31 3.04 9.69 -10.63
CA ASN A 31 4.28 9.14 -11.19
C ASN A 31 4.80 8.02 -10.30
N GLU A 32 5.82 7.33 -10.83
CA GLU A 32 6.42 6.20 -10.13
C GLU A 32 7.14 6.60 -8.84
N ASN A 33 7.63 7.83 -8.77
CA ASN A 33 8.33 8.28 -7.59
C ASN A 33 7.43 8.30 -6.37
N GLU A 34 6.17 8.65 -6.55
CA GLU A 34 5.21 8.62 -5.46
C GLU A 34 4.98 7.20 -4.97
N ILE A 35 4.87 6.25 -5.90
CA ILE A 35 4.68 4.85 -5.57
C ILE A 35 5.88 4.33 -4.79
N ARG A 36 7.10 4.65 -5.25
CA ARG A 36 8.32 4.23 -4.57
C ARG A 36 8.42 4.83 -3.18
N PHE A 37 8.02 6.08 -3.05
CA PHE A 37 8.07 6.76 -1.76
C PHE A 37 7.17 6.06 -0.75
N ILE A 38 5.96 5.72 -1.17
CA ILE A 38 5.01 5.01 -0.30
C ILE A 38 5.52 3.63 0.05
N LYS A 39 6.05 2.90 -0.93
CA LYS A 39 6.64 1.59 -0.68
C LYS A 39 7.75 1.66 0.36
N SER A 40 8.59 2.67 0.25
CA SER A 40 9.69 2.86 1.16
C SER A 40 9.21 3.08 2.59
N ILE A 41 8.18 3.92 2.75
CA ILE A 41 7.60 4.19 4.06
C ILE A 41 6.99 2.92 4.65
N LEU A 42 6.23 2.18 3.84
CA LEU A 42 5.57 0.95 4.30
C LEU A 42 6.59 -0.10 4.70
N SER A 43 7.65 -0.22 3.95
CA SER A 43 8.73 -1.16 4.27
C SER A 43 9.43 -0.78 5.56
N ARG A 44 9.69 0.50 5.73
CA ARG A 44 10.37 1.01 6.93
C ARG A 44 9.54 0.74 8.19
N LYS A 45 8.23 0.85 8.07
CA LYS A 45 7.34 0.63 9.21
C LYS A 45 7.00 -0.83 9.43
N GLY A 46 7.48 -1.71 8.55
CA GLY A 46 7.26 -3.13 8.71
C GLY A 46 5.94 -3.67 8.18
N TYR A 47 5.19 -2.85 7.46
CA TYR A 47 3.94 -3.32 6.84
C TYR A 47 4.20 -4.23 5.65
N VAL A 48 5.31 -4.03 4.97
CA VAL A 48 5.67 -4.79 3.77
C VAL A 48 7.09 -5.31 3.94
N LYS A 49 7.30 -6.53 3.54
CA LYS A 49 8.63 -7.14 3.58
C LYS A 49 9.35 -7.02 2.25
#